data_b15aebf5f3bfc86c59b8fb183f1460e2
#
_entry.id   b15aebf5f3bfc86c59b8fb183f1460e2
#
_cell.length_a   1.000
_cell.length_b   1.000
_cell.length_c   1.000
_cell.angle_alpha   90.00
_cell.angle_beta   90.00
_cell.angle_gamma   90.00
#
_symmetry.space_group_name_H-M   'P 1'
#
loop_
_entity.id
_entity.type
_entity.pdbx_description
1 polymer ?
#
loop_
_entity_poly.entity_id
_entity_poly.type
_entity_poly.pdbx_seq_one_letter_code
_entity_poly.pdbx_strand_id
1 'polypeptide(L)'
;MKRRRGSIAWWLVFLLGVLYFFLPLVATLDFSLKAKPPFAAYTSSLQDPKFLGSLLYSLVIAGVTITASLALIVPTAYWVQLRVPRARSLVEFMTLLPFVIPAVVLVFGLIRVYSRPPLPFTHTDIGSSALLVAGYIVLSLPYMYRAVDTGLRSIDIRSLTEAAQSMGAGWLTILWRVILPNLRVALLSGAFLTLAIVLGEFTIANFLARPAFGPYLNLLSQSKAYEPAAVSLISFGLTWLAMIAIAFLGRDTRARIEIGGAH
;
A
#
# COMPACT_ATOMS: atom_id res chain seq x y z
N MET A 1 46.85 9.53 -2.87
CA MET A 1 46.25 8.75 -3.97
C MET A 1 45.35 7.56 -3.59
N LYS A 2 45.02 7.32 -2.31
CA LYS A 2 44.17 6.18 -1.86
C LYS A 2 42.62 6.41 -2.03
N ARG A 3 42.16 7.64 -2.21
CA ARG A 3 40.74 8.02 -2.22
C ARG A 3 39.95 7.59 -3.49
N ARG A 4 40.62 7.41 -4.64
CA ARG A 4 39.94 7.04 -5.91
C ARG A 4 39.55 5.57 -6.06
N ARG A 5 40.26 4.64 -5.44
CA ARG A 5 39.94 3.19 -5.54
C ARG A 5 38.69 2.81 -4.77
N GLY A 6 38.40 3.46 -3.63
CA GLY A 6 37.16 3.27 -2.89
C GLY A 6 35.91 3.71 -3.68
N SER A 7 36.02 4.83 -4.41
CA SER A 7 34.89 5.36 -5.21
C SER A 7 34.47 4.39 -6.32
N ILE A 8 35.41 3.76 -7.03
CA ILE A 8 35.10 2.83 -8.12
C ILE A 8 34.42 1.57 -7.59
N ALA A 9 34.87 1.01 -6.48
CA ALA A 9 34.25 -0.16 -5.87
C ALA A 9 32.78 0.11 -5.46
N TRP A 10 32.49 1.27 -4.88
CA TRP A 10 31.12 1.66 -4.54
C TRP A 10 30.23 1.85 -5.76
N TRP A 11 30.77 2.43 -6.84
CA TRP A 11 30.05 2.55 -8.10
C TRP A 11 29.76 1.20 -8.74
N LEU A 12 30.69 0.23 -8.68
CA LEU A 12 30.47 -1.13 -9.16
C LEU A 12 29.38 -1.84 -8.36
N VAL A 13 29.42 -1.74 -7.02
CA VAL A 13 28.35 -2.33 -6.16
C VAL A 13 26.99 -1.69 -6.46
N PHE A 14 26.94 -0.37 -6.62
CA PHE A 14 25.71 0.32 -7.00
C PHE A 14 25.20 -0.15 -8.37
N LEU A 15 26.08 -0.21 -9.38
CA LEU A 15 25.72 -0.66 -10.73
C LEU A 15 25.23 -2.09 -10.76
N LEU A 16 25.87 -2.98 -10.00
CA LEU A 16 25.44 -4.38 -9.85
C LEU A 16 24.05 -4.46 -9.19
N GLY A 17 23.79 -3.63 -8.18
CA GLY A 17 22.48 -3.54 -7.56
C GLY A 17 21.39 -3.06 -8.52
N VAL A 18 21.68 -2.03 -9.31
CA VAL A 18 20.79 -1.53 -10.35
C VAL A 18 20.53 -2.61 -11.41
N LEU A 19 21.58 -3.25 -11.90
CA LEU A 19 21.47 -4.32 -12.90
C LEU A 19 20.66 -5.51 -12.37
N TYR A 20 20.92 -5.93 -11.14
CA TYR A 20 20.17 -7.00 -10.48
C TYR A 20 18.66 -6.67 -10.37
N PHE A 21 18.32 -5.41 -10.10
CA PHE A 21 16.92 -4.98 -9.98
C PHE A 21 16.22 -4.86 -11.34
N PHE A 22 16.90 -4.32 -12.36
CA PHE A 22 16.28 -4.08 -13.66
C PHE A 22 16.34 -5.29 -14.61
N LEU A 23 17.29 -6.18 -14.44
CA LEU A 23 17.44 -7.35 -15.32
C LEU A 23 16.18 -8.22 -15.43
N PRO A 24 15.48 -8.56 -14.31
CA PRO A 24 14.22 -9.31 -14.38
C PRO A 24 13.12 -8.57 -15.15
N LEU A 25 13.05 -7.25 -15.02
CA LEU A 25 12.05 -6.43 -15.73
C LEU A 25 12.32 -6.40 -17.23
N VAL A 26 13.60 -6.26 -17.62
CA VAL A 26 14.01 -6.33 -19.03
C VAL A 26 13.75 -7.73 -19.60
N ALA A 27 14.05 -8.78 -18.85
CA ALA A 27 13.77 -10.15 -19.27
C ALA A 27 12.27 -10.41 -19.43
N THR A 28 11.44 -9.90 -18.53
CA THR A 28 9.98 -9.98 -18.62
C THR A 28 9.45 -9.20 -19.83
N LEU A 29 10.03 -8.04 -20.12
CA LEU A 29 9.68 -7.25 -21.31
C LEU A 29 10.06 -8.01 -22.60
N ASP A 30 11.28 -8.52 -22.70
CA ASP A 30 11.72 -9.33 -23.85
C ASP A 30 10.80 -10.52 -24.05
N PHE A 31 10.46 -11.24 -22.95
CA PHE A 31 9.57 -12.38 -23.00
C PHE A 31 8.16 -12.01 -23.49
N SER A 32 7.59 -10.91 -22.99
CA SER A 32 6.24 -10.45 -23.39
C SER A 32 6.16 -10.07 -24.88
N LEU A 33 7.28 -9.61 -25.46
CA LEU A 33 7.36 -9.21 -26.87
C LEU A 33 7.57 -10.40 -27.85
N LYS A 34 7.82 -11.60 -27.36
CA LYS A 34 7.91 -12.82 -28.18
C LYS A 34 6.57 -13.30 -28.72
N ALA A 35 5.46 -12.75 -28.25
CA ALA A 35 4.15 -12.95 -28.88
C ALA A 35 4.16 -12.48 -30.34
N LYS A 36 3.46 -13.16 -31.21
CA LYS A 36 3.34 -12.81 -32.64
C LYS A 36 1.89 -12.42 -32.97
N PRO A 37 1.67 -11.19 -33.51
CA PRO A 37 2.65 -10.12 -33.75
C PRO A 37 3.18 -9.48 -32.47
N PRO A 38 4.28 -8.74 -32.53
CA PRO A 38 4.79 -7.99 -31.38
C PRO A 38 3.68 -7.14 -30.77
N PHE A 39 3.63 -7.04 -29.43
CA PHE A 39 2.56 -6.38 -28.67
C PHE A 39 1.19 -7.10 -28.66
N ALA A 40 1.01 -8.25 -29.33
CA ALA A 40 -0.26 -8.97 -29.30
C ALA A 40 -0.68 -9.33 -27.85
N ALA A 41 0.28 -9.66 -26.98
CA ALA A 41 0.01 -9.95 -25.58
C ALA A 41 -0.56 -8.73 -24.82
N TYR A 42 -0.13 -7.53 -25.18
CA TYR A 42 -0.64 -6.29 -24.58
C TYR A 42 -2.04 -5.95 -25.07
N THR A 43 -2.26 -6.02 -26.38
CA THR A 43 -3.57 -5.70 -26.99
C THR A 43 -4.63 -6.69 -26.56
N SER A 44 -4.33 -8.00 -26.56
CA SER A 44 -5.25 -9.04 -26.11
C SER A 44 -5.61 -8.90 -24.63
N SER A 45 -4.63 -8.56 -23.79
CA SER A 45 -4.86 -8.35 -22.35
C SER A 45 -5.71 -7.11 -22.07
N LEU A 46 -5.46 -6.00 -22.77
CA LEU A 46 -6.23 -4.77 -22.61
C LEU A 46 -7.66 -4.88 -23.13
N GLN A 47 -7.90 -5.77 -24.09
CA GLN A 47 -9.25 -6.07 -24.62
C GLN A 47 -10.00 -7.10 -23.79
N ASP A 48 -9.36 -7.79 -22.84
CA ASP A 48 -10.03 -8.73 -21.95
C ASP A 48 -10.90 -7.98 -20.93
N PRO A 49 -12.24 -8.13 -20.95
CA PRO A 49 -13.13 -7.49 -19.98
C PRO A 49 -12.79 -7.85 -18.53
N LYS A 50 -12.22 -9.03 -18.28
CA LYS A 50 -11.82 -9.47 -16.95
C LYS A 50 -10.60 -8.71 -16.42
N PHE A 51 -9.71 -8.26 -17.30
CA PHE A 51 -8.56 -7.44 -16.91
C PHE A 51 -9.02 -6.14 -16.25
N LEU A 52 -9.81 -5.36 -16.97
CA LEU A 52 -10.30 -4.07 -16.47
C LEU A 52 -11.18 -4.25 -15.23
N GLY A 53 -12.07 -5.25 -15.25
CA GLY A 53 -12.96 -5.57 -14.12
C GLY A 53 -12.17 -5.91 -12.85
N SER A 54 -11.16 -6.79 -12.94
CA SER A 54 -10.34 -7.19 -11.80
C SER A 54 -9.45 -6.06 -11.29
N LEU A 55 -8.93 -5.23 -12.19
CA LEU A 55 -8.12 -4.08 -11.84
C LEU A 55 -8.97 -3.02 -11.10
N LEU A 56 -10.12 -2.66 -11.63
CA LEU A 56 -11.03 -1.70 -10.99
C LEU A 56 -11.52 -2.21 -9.65
N TYR A 57 -11.90 -3.49 -9.56
CA TYR A 57 -12.26 -4.11 -8.28
C TYR A 57 -11.13 -3.95 -7.25
N SER A 58 -9.90 -4.31 -7.62
CA SER A 58 -8.74 -4.18 -6.72
C SER A 58 -8.45 -2.74 -6.33
N LEU A 59 -8.62 -1.78 -7.24
CA LEU A 59 -8.44 -0.35 -6.92
C LEU A 59 -9.51 0.15 -5.95
N VAL A 60 -10.77 -0.26 -6.10
CA VAL A 60 -11.85 0.07 -5.15
C VAL A 60 -11.55 -0.54 -3.78
N ILE A 61 -11.20 -1.83 -3.72
CA ILE A 61 -10.82 -2.51 -2.48
C ILE A 61 -9.60 -1.83 -1.83
N ALA A 62 -8.59 -1.43 -2.63
CA ALA A 62 -7.44 -0.69 -2.12
C ALA A 62 -7.85 0.67 -1.52
N GLY A 63 -8.71 1.43 -2.20
CA GLY A 63 -9.23 2.70 -1.70
C GLY A 63 -9.98 2.56 -0.37
N VAL A 64 -10.85 1.55 -0.27
CA VAL A 64 -11.57 1.25 0.97
C VAL A 64 -10.59 0.81 2.07
N THR A 65 -9.64 -0.07 1.76
CA THR A 65 -8.62 -0.54 2.71
C THR A 65 -7.74 0.62 3.21
N ILE A 66 -7.27 1.49 2.33
CA ILE A 66 -6.46 2.66 2.69
C ILE A 66 -7.25 3.58 3.63
N THR A 67 -8.48 3.90 3.26
CA THR A 67 -9.35 4.81 4.06
C THR A 67 -9.63 4.22 5.44
N ALA A 68 -9.99 2.94 5.50
CA ALA A 68 -10.25 2.25 6.76
C ALA A 68 -8.97 2.13 7.62
N SER A 69 -7.82 1.80 7.01
CA SER A 69 -6.53 1.74 7.70
C SER A 69 -6.13 3.10 8.27
N LEU A 70 -6.29 4.18 7.52
CA LEU A 70 -6.02 5.53 8.00
C LEU A 70 -6.94 5.93 9.15
N ALA A 71 -8.25 5.65 9.02
CA ALA A 71 -9.24 5.93 10.05
C ALA A 71 -8.97 5.19 11.36
N LEU A 72 -8.37 4.00 11.30
CA LEU A 72 -7.99 3.20 12.46
C LEU A 72 -6.63 3.63 13.03
N ILE A 73 -5.62 3.76 12.17
CA ILE A 73 -4.22 3.88 12.59
C ILE A 73 -3.88 5.30 13.02
N VAL A 74 -4.38 6.33 12.33
CA VAL A 74 -4.02 7.72 12.66
C VAL A 74 -4.48 8.11 14.04
N PRO A 75 -5.75 7.91 14.46
CA PRO A 75 -6.17 8.20 15.82
C PRO A 75 -5.41 7.34 16.84
N THR A 76 -5.22 6.06 16.55
CA THR A 76 -4.51 5.14 17.45
C THR A 76 -3.08 5.61 17.70
N ALA A 77 -2.31 5.89 16.66
CA ALA A 77 -0.92 6.35 16.77
C ALA A 77 -0.83 7.71 17.48
N TYR A 78 -1.76 8.64 17.17
CA TYR A 78 -1.85 9.94 17.84
C TYR A 78 -2.10 9.79 19.34
N TRP A 79 -3.04 8.94 19.74
CA TRP A 79 -3.36 8.69 21.14
C TRP A 79 -2.22 8.00 21.89
N VAL A 80 -1.59 7.01 21.26
CA VAL A 80 -0.45 6.30 21.83
C VAL A 80 0.69 7.26 22.12
N GLN A 81 1.01 8.19 21.20
CA GLN A 81 2.09 9.13 21.41
C GLN A 81 1.79 10.18 22.49
N LEU A 82 0.55 10.68 22.59
CA LEU A 82 0.20 11.76 23.51
C LEU A 82 -0.27 11.29 24.87
N ARG A 83 -1.11 10.25 24.92
CA ARG A 83 -1.87 9.90 26.12
C ARG A 83 -1.39 8.62 26.78
N VAL A 84 -0.91 7.64 26.01
CA VAL A 84 -0.59 6.31 26.53
C VAL A 84 0.77 5.82 25.99
N PRO A 85 1.88 6.55 26.24
CA PRO A 85 3.20 6.16 25.71
C PRO A 85 3.66 4.76 26.14
N ARG A 86 3.16 4.28 27.29
CA ARG A 86 3.46 2.92 27.79
C ARG A 86 2.87 1.81 26.89
N ALA A 87 1.77 2.07 26.18
CA ALA A 87 1.16 1.10 25.27
C ALA A 87 1.90 0.99 23.91
N ARG A 88 2.86 1.86 23.64
CA ARG A 88 3.56 1.96 22.37
C ARG A 88 4.21 0.64 21.96
N SER A 89 5.00 0.02 22.83
CA SER A 89 5.69 -1.25 22.54
C SER A 89 4.69 -2.36 22.21
N LEU A 90 3.54 -2.39 22.90
CA LEU A 90 2.48 -3.35 22.61
C LEU A 90 1.86 -3.11 21.23
N VAL A 91 1.54 -1.86 20.90
CA VAL A 91 0.97 -1.50 19.59
C VAL A 91 1.97 -1.78 18.46
N GLU A 92 3.24 -1.40 18.62
CA GLU A 92 4.30 -1.73 17.67
C GLU A 92 4.41 -3.26 17.48
N PHE A 93 4.41 -4.04 18.55
CA PHE A 93 4.41 -5.50 18.47
C PHE A 93 3.20 -6.04 17.71
N MET A 94 1.99 -5.57 18.03
CA MET A 94 0.77 -6.02 17.36
C MET A 94 0.76 -5.70 15.87
N THR A 95 1.30 -4.52 15.48
CA THR A 95 1.39 -4.15 14.07
C THR A 95 2.41 -4.98 13.28
N LEU A 96 3.35 -5.64 13.96
CA LEU A 96 4.34 -6.52 13.32
C LEU A 96 3.86 -7.98 13.18
N LEU A 97 2.79 -8.39 13.89
CA LEU A 97 2.26 -9.75 13.82
C LEU A 97 1.98 -10.25 12.39
N PRO A 98 1.48 -9.44 11.46
CA PRO A 98 1.23 -9.88 10.09
C PRO A 98 2.48 -10.33 9.32
N PHE A 99 3.68 -9.94 9.74
CA PHE A 99 4.92 -10.46 9.15
C PHE A 99 5.23 -11.90 9.57
N VAL A 100 4.72 -12.30 10.73
CA VAL A 100 4.95 -13.65 11.28
C VAL A 100 3.82 -14.60 10.86
N ILE A 101 2.59 -14.09 10.73
CA ILE A 101 1.42 -14.88 10.39
C ILE A 101 1.27 -14.94 8.86
N PRO A 102 1.42 -16.10 8.22
CA PRO A 102 1.20 -16.23 6.78
C PRO A 102 -0.22 -15.82 6.38
N ALA A 103 -0.36 -15.15 5.23
CA ALA A 103 -1.66 -14.71 4.70
C ALA A 103 -2.67 -15.87 4.55
N VAL A 104 -2.17 -17.06 4.23
CA VAL A 104 -2.99 -18.29 4.13
C VAL A 104 -3.62 -18.67 5.49
N VAL A 105 -2.88 -18.55 6.57
CA VAL A 105 -3.40 -18.83 7.92
C VAL A 105 -4.46 -17.81 8.30
N LEU A 106 -4.22 -16.53 8.00
CA LEU A 106 -5.16 -15.45 8.23
C LEU A 106 -6.48 -15.69 7.50
N VAL A 107 -6.44 -16.02 6.20
CA VAL A 107 -7.67 -16.20 5.41
C VAL A 107 -8.47 -17.41 5.86
N PHE A 108 -7.81 -18.54 6.21
CA PHE A 108 -8.53 -19.69 6.73
C PHE A 108 -9.14 -19.41 8.11
N GLY A 109 -8.46 -18.62 8.95
CA GLY A 109 -9.03 -18.12 10.20
C GLY A 109 -10.31 -17.29 9.95
N LEU A 110 -10.26 -16.34 9.01
CA LEU A 110 -11.43 -15.54 8.63
C LEU A 110 -12.56 -16.41 8.09
N ILE A 111 -12.30 -17.34 7.17
CA ILE A 111 -13.30 -18.25 6.64
C ILE A 111 -13.91 -19.10 7.78
N ARG A 112 -13.08 -19.66 8.66
CA ARG A 112 -13.53 -20.51 9.76
C ARG A 112 -14.49 -19.79 10.70
N VAL A 113 -14.22 -18.53 11.03
CA VAL A 113 -15.03 -17.72 11.95
C VAL A 113 -16.28 -17.20 11.26
N TYR A 114 -16.15 -16.69 10.03
CA TYR A 114 -17.21 -15.96 9.33
C TYR A 114 -17.98 -16.79 8.29
N SER A 115 -17.85 -18.12 8.29
CA SER A 115 -18.70 -19.02 7.51
C SER A 115 -19.90 -19.56 8.29
N ARG A 116 -20.05 -19.18 9.56
CA ARG A 116 -21.08 -19.71 10.46
C ARG A 116 -21.89 -18.59 11.13
N PRO A 117 -23.12 -18.86 11.55
CA PRO A 117 -23.87 -17.93 12.38
C PRO A 117 -23.06 -17.54 13.65
N PRO A 118 -23.19 -16.29 14.17
CA PRO A 118 -24.19 -15.29 13.78
C PRO A 118 -23.81 -14.38 12.61
N LEU A 119 -22.59 -14.47 12.07
CA LEU A 119 -22.04 -13.52 11.06
C LEU A 119 -21.51 -14.27 9.82
N PRO A 120 -22.37 -14.85 8.96
CA PRO A 120 -21.94 -15.65 7.82
C PRO A 120 -21.51 -14.77 6.62
N PHE A 121 -20.48 -13.96 6.80
CA PHE A 121 -20.01 -12.99 5.77
C PHE A 121 -19.48 -13.66 4.51
N THR A 122 -19.01 -14.92 4.60
CA THR A 122 -18.50 -15.63 3.42
C THR A 122 -19.60 -16.04 2.43
N HIS A 123 -20.88 -15.98 2.80
CA HIS A 123 -21.99 -16.39 1.97
C HIS A 123 -22.49 -15.29 1.02
N THR A 124 -21.98 -14.08 1.15
CA THR A 124 -22.37 -12.95 0.30
C THR A 124 -21.15 -12.29 -0.32
N ASP A 125 -21.30 -11.72 -1.51
CA ASP A 125 -20.23 -11.00 -2.20
C ASP A 125 -19.75 -9.78 -1.42
N ILE A 126 -20.67 -9.05 -0.80
CA ILE A 126 -20.35 -7.89 0.04
C ILE A 126 -19.62 -8.34 1.30
N GLY A 127 -20.08 -9.38 1.96
CA GLY A 127 -19.45 -9.93 3.16
C GLY A 127 -18.04 -10.45 2.88
N SER A 128 -17.85 -11.22 1.81
CA SER A 128 -16.53 -11.71 1.41
C SER A 128 -15.59 -10.56 1.00
N SER A 129 -16.12 -9.50 0.36
CA SER A 129 -15.33 -8.30 0.05
C SER A 129 -14.96 -7.51 1.33
N ALA A 130 -15.87 -7.46 2.32
CA ALA A 130 -15.56 -6.87 3.63
C ALA A 130 -14.48 -7.66 4.38
N LEU A 131 -14.52 -8.99 4.34
CA LEU A 131 -13.46 -9.84 4.89
C LEU A 131 -12.14 -9.65 4.16
N LEU A 132 -12.17 -9.47 2.84
CA LEU A 132 -10.99 -9.14 2.05
C LEU A 132 -10.37 -7.82 2.50
N VAL A 133 -11.17 -6.77 2.66
CA VAL A 133 -10.72 -5.48 3.19
C VAL A 133 -10.13 -5.64 4.60
N ALA A 134 -10.79 -6.39 5.49
CA ALA A 134 -10.27 -6.64 6.84
C ALA A 134 -8.91 -7.36 6.81
N GLY A 135 -8.77 -8.38 5.97
CA GLY A 135 -7.50 -9.08 5.76
C GLY A 135 -6.41 -8.15 5.23
N TYR A 136 -6.74 -7.29 4.29
CA TYR A 136 -5.79 -6.33 3.73
C TYR A 136 -5.42 -5.21 4.72
N ILE A 137 -6.34 -4.78 5.59
CA ILE A 137 -6.00 -3.88 6.70
C ILE A 137 -4.94 -4.54 7.57
N VAL A 138 -5.13 -5.81 7.95
CA VAL A 138 -4.16 -6.55 8.76
C VAL A 138 -2.81 -6.61 8.06
N LEU A 139 -2.74 -7.01 6.79
CA LEU A 139 -1.48 -7.09 6.04
C LEU A 139 -0.78 -5.73 5.88
N SER A 140 -1.54 -4.64 5.81
CA SER A 140 -1.00 -3.29 5.65
C SER A 140 -0.59 -2.63 6.97
N LEU A 141 -1.02 -3.16 8.13
CA LEU A 141 -0.73 -2.60 9.45
C LEU A 141 0.75 -2.21 9.67
N PRO A 142 1.74 -3.08 9.38
CA PRO A 142 3.14 -2.75 9.63
C PRO A 142 3.59 -1.50 8.88
N TYR A 143 3.18 -1.39 7.63
CA TYR A 143 3.60 -0.31 6.73
C TYR A 143 2.87 1.00 7.05
N MET A 144 1.55 0.92 7.19
CA MET A 144 0.72 2.09 7.48
C MET A 144 1.04 2.68 8.86
N TYR A 145 1.15 1.83 9.90
CA TYR A 145 1.50 2.29 11.24
C TYR A 145 2.88 2.94 11.25
N ARG A 146 3.88 2.33 10.60
CA ARG A 146 5.24 2.87 10.57
C ARG A 146 5.31 4.20 9.83
N ALA A 147 4.58 4.37 8.74
CA ALA A 147 4.50 5.64 8.02
C ALA A 147 3.89 6.73 8.90
N VAL A 148 2.74 6.44 9.53
CA VAL A 148 2.04 7.39 10.40
C VAL A 148 2.85 7.74 11.65
N ASP A 149 3.41 6.74 12.35
CA ASP A 149 4.22 6.94 13.56
C ASP A 149 5.47 7.78 13.29
N THR A 150 6.16 7.51 12.16
CA THR A 150 7.32 8.30 11.73
C THR A 150 6.91 9.74 11.39
N GLY A 151 5.78 9.92 10.72
CA GLY A 151 5.23 11.25 10.43
C GLY A 151 4.88 12.03 11.70
N LEU A 152 4.21 11.38 12.66
CA LEU A 152 3.86 12.01 13.95
C LEU A 152 5.10 12.41 14.75
N ARG A 153 6.18 11.64 14.67
CA ARG A 153 7.45 11.97 15.36
C ARG A 153 8.23 13.10 14.68
N SER A 154 7.96 13.40 13.42
CA SER A 154 8.63 14.48 12.70
C SER A 154 8.05 15.87 12.99
N ILE A 155 6.93 15.94 13.71
CA ILE A 155 6.25 17.16 14.12
C ILE A 155 6.13 17.22 15.65
N ASP A 156 6.10 18.44 16.20
CA ASP A 156 5.81 18.63 17.64
C ASP A 156 4.30 18.56 17.88
N ILE A 157 3.78 17.30 17.93
CA ILE A 157 2.34 17.04 18.10
C ILE A 157 1.80 17.57 19.42
N ARG A 158 2.66 17.67 20.47
CA ARG A 158 2.25 18.16 21.78
C ARG A 158 1.94 19.65 21.72
N SER A 159 2.90 20.45 21.27
CA SER A 159 2.71 21.91 21.14
C SER A 159 1.58 22.25 20.19
N LEU A 160 1.45 21.57 19.06
CA LEU A 160 0.35 21.75 18.11
C LEU A 160 -1.02 21.44 18.74
N THR A 161 -1.09 20.38 19.54
CA THR A 161 -2.32 19.97 20.21
C THR A 161 -2.70 20.96 21.32
N GLU A 162 -1.74 21.36 22.17
CA GLU A 162 -1.94 22.31 23.26
C GLU A 162 -2.36 23.70 22.74
N ALA A 163 -1.70 24.19 21.68
CA ALA A 163 -2.08 25.43 21.03
C ALA A 163 -3.49 25.41 20.46
N ALA A 164 -3.88 24.32 19.79
CA ALA A 164 -5.23 24.18 19.26
C ALA A 164 -6.29 24.08 20.39
N GLN A 165 -5.97 23.37 21.49
CA GLN A 165 -6.85 23.28 22.66
C GLN A 165 -7.02 24.64 23.34
N SER A 166 -5.99 25.45 23.44
CA SER A 166 -6.05 26.82 23.99
C SER A 166 -6.99 27.72 23.16
N MET A 167 -7.15 27.40 21.87
CA MET A 167 -8.13 28.07 20.99
C MET A 167 -9.54 27.42 21.03
N GLY A 168 -9.79 26.48 21.95
CA GLY A 168 -11.09 25.80 22.11
C GLY A 168 -11.35 24.67 21.11
N ALA A 169 -10.33 24.18 20.38
CA ALA A 169 -10.53 23.10 19.43
C ALA A 169 -10.73 21.75 20.14
N GLY A 170 -11.80 21.04 19.78
CA GLY A 170 -12.02 19.65 20.21
C GLY A 170 -11.08 18.67 19.47
N TRP A 171 -10.94 17.46 20.01
CA TRP A 171 -9.99 16.46 19.53
C TRP A 171 -10.16 16.09 18.04
N LEU A 172 -11.42 15.98 17.56
CA LEU A 172 -11.70 15.73 16.13
C LEU A 172 -11.20 16.88 15.25
N THR A 173 -11.44 18.12 15.69
CA THR A 173 -10.96 19.31 14.98
C THR A 173 -9.44 19.33 14.90
N ILE A 174 -8.77 19.01 16.01
CA ILE A 174 -7.31 18.91 16.06
C ILE A 174 -6.82 17.83 15.08
N LEU A 175 -7.42 16.64 15.10
CA LEU A 175 -7.04 15.55 14.22
C LEU A 175 -7.17 15.92 12.74
N TRP A 176 -8.35 16.47 12.35
CA TRP A 176 -8.66 16.76 10.95
C TRP A 176 -8.02 18.05 10.43
N ARG A 177 -7.93 19.10 11.23
CA ARG A 177 -7.47 20.42 10.77
C ARG A 177 -6.01 20.71 11.10
N VAL A 178 -5.43 20.00 12.08
CA VAL A 178 -4.06 20.24 12.50
C VAL A 178 -3.18 19.04 12.17
N ILE A 179 -3.50 17.85 12.65
CA ILE A 179 -2.60 16.69 12.56
C ILE A 179 -2.58 16.11 11.14
N LEU A 180 -3.72 15.74 10.57
CA LEU A 180 -3.80 15.14 9.24
C LEU A 180 -3.14 15.98 8.13
N PRO A 181 -3.32 17.31 8.06
CA PRO A 181 -2.63 18.12 7.07
C PRO A 181 -1.11 18.11 7.20
N ASN A 182 -0.59 18.05 8.42
CA ASN A 182 0.86 17.97 8.66
C ASN A 182 1.46 16.58 8.38
N LEU A 183 0.61 15.53 8.34
CA LEU A 183 1.03 14.16 8.06
C LEU A 183 0.90 13.78 6.57
N ARG A 184 0.54 14.67 5.67
CA ARG A 184 0.20 14.33 4.27
C ARG A 184 1.22 13.41 3.60
N VAL A 185 2.50 13.70 3.71
CA VAL A 185 3.56 12.89 3.10
C VAL A 185 3.61 11.49 3.70
N ALA A 186 3.49 11.37 5.01
CA ALA A 186 3.46 10.09 5.71
C ALA A 186 2.21 9.27 5.33
N LEU A 187 1.03 9.93 5.28
CA LEU A 187 -0.23 9.30 4.88
C LEU A 187 -0.17 8.79 3.44
N LEU A 188 0.37 9.59 2.51
CA LEU A 188 0.56 9.19 1.12
C LEU A 188 1.53 8.02 0.99
N SER A 189 2.62 8.01 1.77
CA SER A 189 3.57 6.89 1.78
C SER A 189 2.92 5.60 2.27
N GLY A 190 2.15 5.67 3.37
CA GLY A 190 1.40 4.51 3.89
C GLY A 190 0.32 4.03 2.92
N ALA A 191 -0.41 4.96 2.31
CA ALA A 191 -1.43 4.66 1.30
C ALA A 191 -0.82 3.97 0.06
N PHE A 192 0.33 4.45 -0.42
CA PHE A 192 1.02 3.84 -1.54
C PHE A 192 1.47 2.40 -1.24
N LEU A 193 2.09 2.17 -0.08
CA LEU A 193 2.50 0.82 0.32
C LEU A 193 1.30 -0.11 0.46
N THR A 194 0.18 0.37 1.00
CA THR A 194 -1.07 -0.38 1.08
C THR A 194 -1.62 -0.71 -0.31
N LEU A 195 -1.61 0.24 -1.25
CA LEU A 195 -2.02 0.03 -2.64
C LEU A 195 -1.16 -1.07 -3.30
N ALA A 196 0.15 -1.01 -3.13
CA ALA A 196 1.07 -2.01 -3.68
C ALA A 196 0.79 -3.42 -3.12
N ILE A 197 0.49 -3.53 -1.80
CA ILE A 197 0.10 -4.80 -1.17
C ILE A 197 -1.18 -5.32 -1.80
N VAL A 198 -2.23 -4.50 -1.86
CA VAL A 198 -3.55 -4.92 -2.37
C VAL A 198 -3.48 -5.38 -3.82
N LEU A 199 -2.74 -4.68 -4.68
CA LEU A 199 -2.58 -5.06 -6.09
C LEU A 199 -1.76 -6.33 -6.26
N GLY A 200 -0.76 -6.56 -5.41
CA GLY A 200 0.11 -7.75 -5.48
C GLY A 200 -0.42 -8.96 -4.70
N GLU A 201 -1.47 -8.80 -3.88
CA GLU A 201 -1.96 -9.89 -3.04
C GLU A 201 -2.87 -10.84 -3.83
N PHE A 202 -2.54 -12.12 -3.73
CA PHE A 202 -3.25 -13.21 -4.38
C PHE A 202 -4.01 -14.08 -3.38
N THR A 203 -3.39 -14.38 -2.24
CA THR A 203 -3.81 -15.48 -1.37
C THR A 203 -5.19 -15.25 -0.76
N ILE A 204 -5.39 -14.10 -0.10
CA ILE A 204 -6.66 -13.80 0.57
C ILE A 204 -7.79 -13.65 -0.45
N ALA A 205 -7.53 -12.92 -1.54
CA ALA A 205 -8.52 -12.72 -2.59
C ALA A 205 -8.94 -14.03 -3.26
N ASN A 206 -7.98 -14.93 -3.51
CA ASN A 206 -8.25 -16.22 -4.16
C ASN A 206 -9.08 -17.14 -3.25
N PHE A 207 -8.72 -17.29 -1.98
CA PHE A 207 -9.47 -18.15 -1.05
C PHE A 207 -10.85 -17.59 -0.68
N LEU A 208 -11.05 -16.27 -0.73
CA LEU A 208 -12.38 -15.66 -0.61
C LEU A 208 -13.15 -15.61 -1.94
N ALA A 209 -12.62 -16.19 -3.01
CA ALA A 209 -13.20 -16.21 -4.35
C ALA A 209 -13.58 -14.80 -4.86
N ARG A 210 -12.70 -13.81 -4.64
CA ARG A 210 -12.94 -12.44 -5.10
C ARG A 210 -12.27 -12.17 -6.46
N PRO A 211 -12.93 -11.41 -7.36
CA PRO A 211 -12.43 -11.14 -8.71
C PRO A 211 -11.35 -10.05 -8.69
N ALA A 212 -10.34 -10.21 -7.81
CA ALA A 212 -9.24 -9.28 -7.68
C ALA A 212 -8.15 -9.51 -8.72
N PHE A 213 -7.26 -8.54 -8.87
CA PHE A 213 -6.21 -8.55 -9.89
C PHE A 213 -5.21 -9.71 -9.71
N GLY A 214 -4.81 -10.04 -8.46
CA GLY A 214 -3.92 -11.17 -8.17
C GLY A 214 -4.46 -12.51 -8.65
N PRO A 215 -5.68 -12.94 -8.28
CA PRO A 215 -6.34 -14.13 -8.82
C PRO A 215 -6.50 -14.12 -10.36
N TYR A 216 -6.82 -12.97 -10.95
CA TYR A 216 -6.88 -12.85 -12.41
C TYR A 216 -5.53 -13.13 -13.07
N LEU A 217 -4.44 -12.54 -12.56
CA LEU A 217 -3.09 -12.74 -13.08
C LEU A 217 -2.65 -14.22 -12.96
N ASN A 218 -2.96 -14.86 -11.83
CA ASN A 218 -2.69 -16.27 -11.64
C ASN A 218 -3.46 -17.15 -12.62
N LEU A 219 -4.75 -16.89 -12.82
CA LEU A 219 -5.56 -17.63 -13.80
C LEU A 219 -5.03 -17.45 -15.22
N LEU A 220 -4.65 -16.23 -15.58
CA LEU A 220 -4.06 -15.92 -16.88
C LEU A 220 -2.75 -16.70 -17.10
N SER A 221 -1.91 -16.84 -16.07
CA SER A 221 -0.65 -17.55 -16.14
C SER A 221 -0.80 -19.06 -16.36
N GLN A 222 -1.96 -19.64 -16.07
CA GLN A 222 -2.27 -21.06 -16.31
C GLN A 222 -2.74 -21.34 -17.74
N SER A 223 -3.24 -20.33 -18.44
CA SER A 223 -3.89 -20.47 -19.75
C SER A 223 -3.15 -19.79 -20.90
N LYS A 224 -2.28 -18.82 -20.60
CA LYS A 224 -1.61 -17.97 -21.56
C LYS A 224 -0.10 -17.92 -21.29
N ALA A 225 0.69 -17.79 -22.36
CA ALA A 225 2.15 -17.81 -22.26
C ALA A 225 2.75 -16.40 -22.02
N TYR A 226 2.37 -15.43 -22.84
CA TYR A 226 3.01 -14.11 -22.88
C TYR A 226 2.20 -13.01 -22.17
N GLU A 227 0.88 -13.15 -22.15
CA GLU A 227 -0.05 -12.19 -21.55
C GLU A 227 0.21 -11.94 -20.06
N PRO A 228 0.56 -12.94 -19.23
CA PRO A 228 0.89 -12.69 -17.83
C PRO A 228 2.08 -11.75 -17.64
N ALA A 229 3.09 -11.87 -18.51
CA ALA A 229 4.24 -10.98 -18.50
C ALA A 229 3.86 -9.55 -18.91
N ALA A 230 3.02 -9.41 -19.97
CA ALA A 230 2.52 -8.12 -20.40
C ALA A 230 1.65 -7.45 -19.31
N VAL A 231 0.72 -8.19 -18.70
CA VAL A 231 -0.14 -7.69 -17.61
C VAL A 231 0.67 -7.30 -16.38
N SER A 232 1.70 -8.08 -16.03
CA SER A 232 2.60 -7.73 -14.91
C SER A 232 3.33 -6.42 -15.16
N LEU A 233 3.82 -6.18 -16.37
CA LEU A 233 4.47 -4.92 -16.75
C LEU A 233 3.50 -3.73 -16.77
N ILE A 234 2.28 -3.93 -17.28
CA ILE A 234 1.22 -2.90 -17.22
C ILE A 234 0.93 -2.53 -15.76
N SER A 235 0.72 -3.54 -14.91
CA SER A 235 0.47 -3.34 -13.48
C SER A 235 1.62 -2.60 -12.79
N PHE A 236 2.86 -2.99 -13.08
CA PHE A 236 4.05 -2.32 -12.57
C PHE A 236 4.12 -0.86 -13.03
N GLY A 237 3.87 -0.60 -14.32
CA GLY A 237 3.80 0.75 -14.88
C GLY A 237 2.71 1.60 -14.23
N LEU A 238 1.51 1.06 -14.04
CA LEU A 238 0.41 1.75 -13.35
C LEU A 238 0.76 2.08 -11.90
N THR A 239 1.42 1.14 -11.19
CA THR A 239 1.89 1.39 -9.82
C THR A 239 2.91 2.52 -9.78
N TRP A 240 3.85 2.57 -10.73
CA TRP A 240 4.80 3.66 -10.86
C TRP A 240 4.13 5.00 -11.18
N LEU A 241 3.16 5.01 -12.08
CA LEU A 241 2.39 6.22 -12.39
C LEU A 241 1.62 6.71 -11.17
N ALA A 242 0.99 5.82 -10.42
CA ALA A 242 0.33 6.17 -9.16
C ALA A 242 1.33 6.76 -8.15
N MET A 243 2.53 6.19 -8.02
CA MET A 243 3.58 6.72 -7.15
C MET A 243 4.02 8.12 -7.56
N ILE A 244 4.24 8.34 -8.85
CA ILE A 244 4.61 9.64 -9.40
C ILE A 244 3.49 10.66 -9.12
N ALA A 245 2.24 10.32 -9.37
CA ALA A 245 1.09 11.18 -9.09
C ALA A 245 1.02 11.56 -7.59
N ILE A 246 1.18 10.59 -6.70
CA ILE A 246 1.23 10.81 -5.24
C ILE A 246 2.40 11.73 -4.87
N ALA A 247 3.59 11.52 -5.45
CA ALA A 247 4.76 12.35 -5.19
C ALA A 247 4.55 13.81 -5.62
N PHE A 248 3.88 14.04 -6.75
CA PHE A 248 3.53 15.40 -7.20
C PHE A 248 2.51 16.07 -6.28
N LEU A 249 1.46 15.36 -5.86
CA LEU A 249 0.48 15.88 -4.91
C LEU A 249 1.11 16.26 -3.55
N GLY A 250 2.16 15.55 -3.15
CA GLY A 250 2.91 15.86 -1.91
C GLY A 250 3.85 17.08 -2.03
N ARG A 251 4.28 17.47 -3.25
CA ARG A 251 5.24 18.56 -3.48
C ARG A 251 4.63 19.95 -3.31
N ASP A 252 3.44 20.18 -3.77
CA ASP A 252 2.77 21.51 -3.73
C ASP A 252 2.61 22.06 -2.30
N THR A 253 2.71 21.20 -1.30
CA THR A 253 2.55 21.59 0.11
C THR A 253 3.83 22.18 0.71
N ARG A 254 5.02 21.81 0.23
CA ARG A 254 6.30 22.36 0.74
C ARG A 254 6.52 23.79 0.28
N ALA A 255 6.19 24.11 -0.98
CA ALA A 255 6.36 25.45 -1.53
C ALA A 255 5.49 26.52 -0.84
N ARG A 256 4.32 26.16 -0.31
CA ARG A 256 3.44 27.10 0.40
C ARG A 256 3.89 27.44 1.83
N ILE A 257 4.66 26.57 2.48
CA ILE A 257 5.14 26.79 3.86
C ILE A 257 6.33 27.75 3.86
N GLU A 258 7.21 27.69 2.87
CA GLU A 258 8.38 28.59 2.77
C GLU A 258 7.99 30.03 2.42
N ILE A 259 6.91 30.25 1.70
CA ILE A 259 6.42 31.59 1.34
C ILE A 259 5.65 32.28 2.49
N GLY A 260 5.05 31.51 3.40
CA GLY A 260 4.29 32.03 4.55
C GLY A 260 5.13 32.40 5.78
N GLY A 261 6.40 32.06 5.81
CA GLY A 261 7.31 32.31 6.94
C GLY A 261 8.25 33.52 6.79
N ALA A 262 8.10 34.31 5.72
CA ALA A 262 8.95 35.47 5.44
C ALA A 262 8.19 36.80 5.60
N HIS A 263 7.57 36.99 6.78
CA HIS A 263 7.08 38.30 7.21
C HIS A 263 7.32 38.47 8.70
#